data_88abb11e5368605c9772209cdc8e32d5
#
_entry.id   88abb11e5368605c9772209cdc8e32d5
#
_cell.length_a   1.000
_cell.length_b   1.000
_cell.length_c   1.000
_cell.angle_alpha   90.00
_cell.angle_beta   90.00
_cell.angle_gamma   90.00
#
_symmetry.space_group_name_H-M   'P 1'
#
loop_
_entity.id
_entity.type
_entity.pdbx_description
1 polymer ?
#
loop_
_entity_poly.entity_id
_entity_poly.type
_entity_poly.pdbx_seq_one_letter_code
_entity_poly.pdbx_strand_id
1 'polypeptide(L)'
;MTDAATTPEVAIVPANEASGEDLQAVFGTRGLTHSCQCQRFKTRGRQWDAEHASPPVEQRAARLREQTRCGHPNADTTSGLVAYLDGEPVGWCAVEPRTAYVRLGRVPWAGRAEDRSR
;
A
#
# COMPACT_ATOMS: atom_id res chain seq x y z
N MET A 1 -6.56 16.94 33.98
CA MET A 1 -5.65 17.13 33.63
C MET A 1 -5.61 17.27 32.33
N THR A 2 -5.13 17.91 31.95
CA THR A 2 -5.24 18.07 30.76
C THR A 2 -4.27 17.43 29.99
N ASP A 3 -4.57 17.00 28.91
CA ASP A 3 -3.65 16.40 28.04
C ASP A 3 -3.09 17.36 27.03
N ALA A 4 -3.25 18.63 27.27
CA ALA A 4 -2.77 19.62 26.34
C ALA A 4 -1.27 19.50 26.13
N ALA A 5 -0.55 19.01 27.12
CA ALA A 5 0.87 18.83 26.98
C ALA A 5 1.27 17.51 26.34
N THR A 6 0.30 16.65 26.07
CA THR A 6 0.59 15.34 25.52
C THR A 6 0.81 15.42 24.02
N THR A 7 1.95 14.95 23.55
CA THR A 7 2.25 14.90 22.13
C THR A 7 1.77 13.57 21.59
N PRO A 8 1.03 13.56 20.47
CA PRO A 8 0.64 12.29 19.87
C PRO A 8 1.87 11.49 19.48
N GLU A 9 1.77 10.19 19.67
CA GLU A 9 2.86 9.30 19.35
C GLU A 9 2.65 8.69 17.98
N VAL A 10 3.61 8.88 17.09
CA VAL A 10 3.57 8.31 15.75
C VAL A 10 4.58 7.17 15.69
N ALA A 11 4.14 6.01 15.26
CA ALA A 11 5.00 4.88 15.03
C ALA A 11 4.87 4.46 13.57
N ILE A 12 6.00 4.19 12.92
CA ILE A 12 6.00 3.73 11.54
C ILE A 12 6.70 2.39 11.51
N VAL A 13 6.00 1.38 11.02
CA VAL A 13 6.54 0.02 11.00
C VAL A 13 6.51 -0.56 9.59
N PRO A 14 7.40 -1.50 9.29
CA PRO A 14 7.27 -2.26 8.03
C PRO A 14 5.92 -2.96 8.00
N ALA A 15 5.30 -3.00 6.82
CA ALA A 15 3.93 -3.51 6.73
C ALA A 15 3.79 -4.97 7.11
N ASN A 16 4.87 -5.75 7.05
CA ASN A 16 4.80 -7.14 7.50
C ASN A 16 4.58 -7.26 9.01
N GLU A 17 4.90 -6.19 9.77
CA GLU A 17 4.67 -6.19 11.21
C GLU A 17 3.26 -5.76 11.57
N ALA A 18 2.51 -5.22 10.62
CA ALA A 18 1.12 -4.85 10.84
C ALA A 18 0.22 -6.05 10.56
N SER A 19 -0.95 -6.08 11.19
CA SER A 19 -1.93 -7.11 10.88
C SER A 19 -2.67 -6.77 9.59
N GLY A 20 -3.25 -7.78 8.96
CA GLY A 20 -4.08 -7.55 7.78
C GLY A 20 -5.27 -6.66 8.10
N GLU A 21 -5.81 -6.79 9.30
CA GLU A 21 -6.93 -5.98 9.74
C GLU A 21 -6.53 -4.50 9.83
N ASP A 22 -5.38 -4.22 10.44
CA ASP A 22 -4.87 -2.86 10.54
C ASP A 22 -4.62 -2.27 9.15
N LEU A 23 -4.04 -3.06 8.27
CA LEU A 23 -3.76 -2.60 6.92
C LEU A 23 -5.05 -2.22 6.20
N GLN A 24 -6.07 -3.07 6.29
CA GLN A 24 -7.36 -2.77 5.64
C GLN A 24 -8.09 -1.62 6.32
N ALA A 25 -7.86 -1.39 7.60
CA ALA A 25 -8.42 -0.22 8.27
C ALA A 25 -7.94 1.08 7.64
N VAL A 26 -6.68 1.11 7.20
CA VAL A 26 -6.14 2.29 6.51
C VAL A 26 -6.79 2.47 5.14
N PHE A 27 -7.01 1.38 4.42
CA PHE A 27 -7.61 1.45 3.08
C PHE A 27 -9.11 1.77 3.12
N GLY A 28 -9.78 1.47 4.23
CA GLY A 28 -11.18 1.78 4.38
C GLY A 28 -12.09 0.79 3.69
N THR A 29 -13.38 1.15 3.61
CA THR A 29 -14.38 0.26 3.03
C THR A 29 -15.02 0.80 1.77
N ARG A 30 -14.60 1.97 1.33
CA ARG A 30 -15.17 2.59 0.13
C ARG A 30 -14.17 3.55 -0.48
N GLY A 31 -14.46 3.99 -1.69
CA GLY A 31 -13.64 4.98 -2.37
C GLY A 31 -12.52 4.37 -3.14
N LEU A 32 -11.70 5.24 -3.72
CA LEU A 32 -10.65 4.82 -4.62
C LEU A 32 -9.55 4.03 -3.92
N THR A 33 -9.21 4.43 -2.71
CA THR A 33 -8.17 3.74 -1.95
C THR A 33 -8.57 2.30 -1.68
N HIS A 34 -9.81 2.10 -1.24
CA HIS A 34 -10.32 0.75 -0.99
C HIS A 34 -10.36 -0.07 -2.27
N SER A 35 -10.87 0.52 -3.33
CA SER A 35 -11.03 -0.16 -4.59
C SER A 35 -9.70 -0.56 -5.21
N CYS A 36 -8.71 0.32 -5.15
CA CYS A 36 -7.42 0.10 -5.79
C CYS A 36 -6.53 -0.89 -5.04
N GLN A 37 -6.52 -0.85 -3.72
CA GLN A 37 -5.66 -1.68 -2.89
C GLN A 37 -4.19 -1.59 -3.31
N CYS A 38 -3.79 -0.41 -3.82
CA CYS A 38 -2.42 -0.14 -4.26
C CYS A 38 -1.95 -1.06 -5.38
N GLN A 39 -2.87 -1.54 -6.21
CA GLN A 39 -2.53 -2.51 -7.25
C GLN A 39 -2.52 -1.94 -8.67
N ARG A 40 -2.93 -0.68 -8.83
CA ARG A 40 -3.06 -0.08 -10.16
C ARG A 40 -1.79 -0.21 -11.01
N PHE A 41 -0.66 0.18 -10.43
CA PHE A 41 0.59 0.19 -11.20
C PHE A 41 1.34 -1.13 -11.11
N LYS A 42 0.83 -2.08 -10.35
CA LYS A 42 1.40 -3.42 -10.25
C LYS A 42 0.69 -4.42 -11.15
N THR A 43 -0.41 -4.00 -11.78
CA THR A 43 -1.23 -4.88 -12.61
C THR A 43 -1.06 -4.44 -14.07
N ARG A 44 -0.84 -5.39 -14.97
CA ARG A 44 -0.68 -5.08 -16.38
C ARG A 44 -1.96 -4.45 -16.93
N GLY A 45 -1.79 -3.55 -17.92
CA GLY A 45 -2.88 -2.71 -18.40
C GLY A 45 -4.12 -3.45 -18.83
N ARG A 46 -3.95 -4.58 -19.50
CA ARG A 46 -5.09 -5.37 -19.98
C ARG A 46 -5.86 -6.02 -18.85
N GLN A 47 -5.23 -6.22 -17.73
CA GLN A 47 -5.85 -6.90 -16.60
C GLN A 47 -6.48 -5.94 -15.61
N TRP A 48 -6.32 -4.64 -15.85
CA TRP A 48 -6.84 -3.63 -14.94
C TRP A 48 -8.04 -2.94 -15.55
N ASP A 49 -9.17 -2.99 -14.87
CA ASP A 49 -10.36 -2.25 -15.26
C ASP A 49 -10.99 -1.73 -13.98
N ALA A 50 -10.76 -0.46 -13.68
CA ALA A 50 -11.26 0.14 -12.45
C ALA A 50 -12.77 0.23 -12.45
N GLU A 51 -13.36 0.48 -13.64
CA GLU A 51 -14.78 0.67 -13.76
C GLU A 51 -15.55 -0.63 -13.50
N HIS A 52 -15.02 -1.73 -13.98
CA HIS A 52 -15.66 -3.02 -13.79
C HIS A 52 -15.02 -3.84 -12.68
N ALA A 53 -14.15 -3.19 -11.89
CA ALA A 53 -13.45 -3.83 -10.77
C ALA A 53 -12.72 -5.11 -11.18
N SER A 54 -11.98 -5.03 -12.27
CA SER A 54 -11.19 -6.16 -12.73
C SER A 54 -9.70 -5.87 -12.50
N PRO A 55 -8.97 -6.66 -11.75
CA PRO A 55 -9.46 -7.81 -10.98
C PRO A 55 -10.36 -7.36 -9.82
N PRO A 56 -11.19 -8.24 -9.29
CA PRO A 56 -12.10 -7.89 -8.20
C PRO A 56 -11.36 -7.35 -6.97
N VAL A 57 -12.04 -6.50 -6.19
CA VAL A 57 -11.42 -5.87 -5.02
C VAL A 57 -10.87 -6.91 -4.05
N GLU A 58 -11.58 -8.00 -3.82
CA GLU A 58 -11.10 -9.04 -2.92
C GLU A 58 -9.78 -9.63 -3.41
N GLN A 59 -9.64 -9.77 -4.71
CA GLN A 59 -8.41 -10.28 -5.27
C GLN A 59 -7.29 -9.26 -5.16
N ARG A 60 -7.60 -7.99 -5.35
CA ARG A 60 -6.63 -6.91 -5.16
C ARG A 60 -6.13 -6.87 -3.72
N ALA A 61 -7.06 -7.02 -2.77
CA ALA A 61 -6.71 -7.05 -1.36
C ALA A 61 -5.86 -8.26 -1.00
N ALA A 62 -6.16 -9.41 -1.60
CA ALA A 62 -5.35 -10.61 -1.37
C ALA A 62 -3.94 -10.44 -1.89
N ARG A 63 -3.77 -9.78 -3.03
CA ARG A 63 -2.45 -9.49 -3.57
C ARG A 63 -1.68 -8.53 -2.66
N LEU A 64 -2.35 -7.52 -2.15
CA LEU A 64 -1.73 -6.60 -1.21
C LEU A 64 -1.24 -7.34 0.04
N ARG A 65 -2.07 -8.25 0.55
CA ARG A 65 -1.69 -9.02 1.72
C ARG A 65 -0.46 -9.87 1.46
N GLU A 66 -0.39 -10.51 0.30
CA GLU A 66 0.77 -11.28 -0.08
C GLU A 66 2.02 -10.42 -0.21
N GLN A 67 1.88 -9.28 -0.87
CA GLN A 67 3.01 -8.40 -1.11
C GLN A 67 3.56 -7.79 0.17
N THR A 68 2.67 -7.42 1.08
CA THR A 68 3.09 -6.81 2.35
C THR A 68 3.59 -7.83 3.35
N ARG A 69 3.13 -9.08 3.22
CA ARG A 69 3.39 -10.11 4.21
C ARG A 69 2.90 -9.69 5.60
N CYS A 70 1.79 -8.96 5.63
CA CYS A 70 1.23 -8.47 6.88
C CYS A 70 0.88 -9.66 7.78
N GLY A 71 1.07 -9.47 9.09
CA GLY A 71 0.89 -10.54 10.05
C GLY A 71 2.08 -11.47 10.17
N HIS A 72 3.19 -11.16 9.51
CA HIS A 72 4.39 -12.00 9.56
C HIS A 72 5.58 -11.15 9.98
N PRO A 73 5.69 -10.80 11.27
CA PRO A 73 6.72 -9.86 11.72
C PRO A 73 8.15 -10.32 11.47
N ASN A 74 8.34 -11.62 11.25
CA ASN A 74 9.68 -12.13 10.97
C ASN A 74 10.02 -12.19 9.49
N ALA A 75 9.11 -11.73 8.62
CA ALA A 75 9.40 -11.70 7.19
C ALA A 75 10.54 -10.71 6.92
N ASP A 76 11.40 -11.05 5.99
CA ASP A 76 12.56 -10.23 5.68
C ASP A 76 12.29 -9.26 4.52
N THR A 77 11.10 -9.29 3.93
CA THR A 77 10.72 -8.36 2.88
C THR A 77 9.28 -7.92 3.08
N THR A 78 8.97 -6.74 2.56
CA THR A 78 7.61 -6.21 2.57
C THR A 78 7.49 -5.20 1.44
N SER A 79 6.29 -4.71 1.18
CA SER A 79 6.05 -3.78 0.09
C SER A 79 5.72 -2.37 0.56
N GLY A 80 5.84 -2.09 1.83
CA GLY A 80 5.53 -0.76 2.32
C GLY A 80 5.60 -0.61 3.82
N LEU A 81 5.10 0.54 4.26
CA LEU A 81 5.12 0.94 5.67
C LEU A 81 3.71 1.29 6.12
N VAL A 82 3.42 1.01 7.38
CA VAL A 82 2.15 1.40 7.99
C VAL A 82 2.44 2.37 9.12
N ALA A 83 1.70 3.46 9.16
CA ALA A 83 1.84 4.45 10.22
C ALA A 83 0.70 4.29 11.22
N TYR A 84 1.07 4.40 12.49
CA TYR A 84 0.12 4.34 13.59
C TYR A 84 0.17 5.66 14.36
N LEU A 85 -0.99 6.15 14.77
CA LEU A 85 -1.09 7.33 15.61
C LEU A 85 -1.73 6.90 16.91
N ASP A 86 -0.99 6.95 18.00
CA ASP A 86 -1.45 6.50 19.32
C ASP A 86 -2.03 5.08 19.25
N GLY A 87 -1.37 4.21 18.50
CA GLY A 87 -1.77 2.81 18.37
C GLY A 87 -2.81 2.51 17.33
N GLU A 88 -3.33 3.53 16.63
CA GLU A 88 -4.33 3.30 15.60
C GLU A 88 -3.72 3.43 14.22
N PRO A 89 -4.03 2.50 13.30
CA PRO A 89 -3.47 2.58 11.95
C PRO A 89 -4.10 3.75 11.19
N VAL A 90 -3.25 4.63 10.66
CA VAL A 90 -3.71 5.84 10.00
C VAL A 90 -3.09 6.09 8.64
N GLY A 91 -2.05 5.36 8.24
CA GLY A 91 -1.40 5.65 6.97
C GLY A 91 -0.68 4.48 6.37
N TRP A 92 -0.51 4.55 5.06
CA TRP A 92 0.17 3.54 4.27
C TRP A 92 1.10 4.23 3.28
N CYS A 93 2.28 3.67 3.10
CA CYS A 93 3.20 4.14 2.08
C CYS A 93 3.79 2.93 1.36
N ALA A 94 3.58 2.84 0.05
CA ALA A 94 4.16 1.77 -0.75
C ALA A 94 5.62 2.07 -1.03
N VAL A 95 6.49 1.11 -0.79
CA VAL A 95 7.92 1.25 -1.01
C VAL A 95 8.46 -0.07 -1.54
N GLU A 96 8.77 -0.10 -2.83
CA GLU A 96 9.36 -1.27 -3.45
C GLU A 96 10.24 -0.84 -4.61
N PRO A 97 11.11 -1.71 -5.11
CA PRO A 97 11.86 -1.39 -6.31
C PRO A 97 10.92 -1.04 -7.45
N ARG A 98 11.35 -0.12 -8.29
CA ARG A 98 10.54 0.36 -9.41
C ARG A 98 10.02 -0.77 -10.30
N THR A 99 10.78 -1.84 -10.41
CA THR A 99 10.40 -2.98 -11.25
C THR A 99 9.15 -3.69 -10.76
N ALA A 100 8.76 -3.50 -9.48
CA ALA A 100 7.52 -4.06 -8.95
C ALA A 100 6.30 -3.36 -9.54
N TYR A 101 6.48 -2.14 -10.04
CA TYR A 101 5.38 -1.35 -10.58
C TYR A 101 5.42 -1.42 -12.10
N VAL A 102 4.96 -2.53 -12.63
CA VAL A 102 5.10 -2.86 -14.05
C VAL A 102 4.50 -1.84 -15.00
N ARG A 103 3.56 -1.02 -14.52
CA ARG A 103 2.94 0.01 -15.36
C ARG A 103 3.52 1.39 -15.18
N LEU A 104 4.38 1.59 -14.19
CA LEU A 104 4.84 2.93 -13.85
C LEU A 104 5.60 3.59 -15.00
N GLY A 105 6.42 2.84 -15.69
CA GLY A 105 7.22 3.37 -16.80
C GLY A 105 6.41 3.78 -18.02
N ARG A 106 5.12 3.47 -18.07
CA ARG A 106 4.28 3.85 -19.18
C ARG A 106 3.47 5.11 -18.94
N VAL A 107 3.65 5.70 -17.75
CA VAL A 107 2.95 6.93 -17.40
C VAL A 107 3.89 8.09 -17.73
N PRO A 108 3.44 9.08 -18.54
CA PRO A 108 4.35 10.14 -19.02
C PRO A 108 5.08 10.89 -17.92
N TRP A 109 4.47 11.06 -16.76
CA TRP A 109 5.09 11.79 -15.66
C TRP A 109 5.92 10.92 -14.72
N ALA A 110 5.98 9.63 -14.95
CA ALA A 110 6.57 8.70 -13.98
C ALA A 110 8.09 8.72 -13.97
N GLY A 111 8.73 9.39 -14.90
CA GLY A 111 10.17 9.47 -14.93
C GLY A 111 10.66 9.97 -16.26
N ARG A 112 11.92 10.33 -16.30
CA ARG A 112 12.54 10.77 -17.53
C ARG A 112 13.02 9.58 -18.32
N ALA A 113 13.34 9.80 -19.59
CA ALA A 113 13.80 8.72 -20.45
C ALA A 113 15.04 8.03 -19.86
N GLU A 114 15.95 8.81 -19.28
CA GLU A 114 17.16 8.23 -18.70
C GLU A 114 16.82 7.33 -17.51
N ASP A 115 15.81 7.71 -16.74
CA ASP A 115 15.42 6.92 -15.58
C ASP A 115 14.84 5.59 -16.00
N ARG A 116 14.13 5.57 -17.12
CA ARG A 116 13.52 4.35 -17.60
C ARG A 116 14.51 3.36 -18.19
N SER A 117 15.65 3.83 -18.59
CA SER A 117 16.66 2.96 -19.17
C SER A 117 17.54 2.30 -18.13
N ARG A 118 17.33 2.61 -16.87
CA ARG A 118 18.09 2.03 -15.77
C ARG A 118 17.36 0.83 -15.17
#